data_4ca214005258d17479a9900e4c330ac8
#
_entry.id   4ca214005258d17479a9900e4c330ac8
#
_cell.length_a   1.000
_cell.length_b   1.000
_cell.length_c   1.000
_cell.angle_alpha   90.00
_cell.angle_beta   90.00
_cell.angle_gamma   90.00
#
_symmetry.space_group_name_H-M   'P 1'
#
loop_
_entity.id
_entity.type
_entity.pdbx_description
1 polymer ?
#
loop_
_entity_poly.entity_id
_entity_poly.type
_entity_poly.pdbx_seq_one_letter_code
_entity_poly.pdbx_strand_id
1 'polypeptide(L)'
;MFGIVILAVYAVLMIGVTLMFTRKTTDAEGFHVADRRIGSAIAAMSIAATWIWAPSLFTSSEMAYTRGIPGMFWFTVPNVLCLILFIPFAKRIRAQYPEGITLTGYMAERYHSGKVKGVYSFQLGALAVLSTAVQLLAGGKTLALITGLPFWSMTLALAAIAYSYSRFSGLKASIITDVVQLGIILMGGALLVVLSLRMTGGFDTVRAGLGAVSGEYTSLTSSTGIEVLLGYGLPMAVGLISGPFGDQCFWQRAFAIRRDRIGRSFFAGALLFALVPICMGTVGFLAAGSGFVASDTGMVNFEFVSSLLPTWVLVPFLFMIISGLLSTVDSNLCAAASLTTDWLGIGKDTVQTSRRTMLCLLIVAIAIANIPGLTVTYLFLFYGTLRASTLLPTVMTLLSKKLTGKGVFAGVLTALCVGLPIFAYGNLAGIPAVKAAGSLTTVLSSGLVAIIASRKAVKA
;
A
#
# COMPACT_ATOMS: atom_id res chain seq x y z
N MET A 1 26.83 1.78 14.13
CA MET A 1 27.03 0.31 14.04
C MET A 1 25.74 -0.49 14.28
N PHE A 2 24.96 -0.21 15.33
CA PHE A 2 23.75 -0.94 15.69
C PHE A 2 22.73 -1.12 14.54
N GLY A 3 22.31 -0.06 13.87
CA GLY A 3 21.32 -0.14 12.77
C GLY A 3 21.82 -0.93 11.55
N ILE A 4 23.12 -0.91 11.24
CA ILE A 4 23.69 -1.68 10.14
C ILE A 4 23.63 -3.19 10.47
N VAL A 5 23.92 -3.56 11.72
CA VAL A 5 23.82 -4.95 12.17
C VAL A 5 22.38 -5.45 12.05
N ILE A 6 21.40 -4.64 12.46
CA ILE A 6 19.97 -4.97 12.32
C ILE A 6 19.61 -5.21 10.85
N LEU A 7 20.03 -4.32 9.94
CA LEU A 7 19.78 -4.49 8.51
C LEU A 7 20.43 -5.75 7.94
N ALA A 8 21.67 -6.03 8.34
CA ALA A 8 22.40 -7.23 7.90
C ALA A 8 21.71 -8.51 8.40
N VAL A 9 21.33 -8.56 9.69
CA VAL A 9 20.60 -9.69 10.28
C VAL A 9 19.26 -9.88 9.59
N TYR A 10 18.52 -8.79 9.34
CA TYR A 10 17.25 -8.84 8.62
C TYR A 10 17.44 -9.38 7.18
N ALA A 11 18.44 -8.91 6.47
CA ALA A 11 18.75 -9.38 5.11
C ALA A 11 19.05 -10.89 5.09
N VAL A 12 19.91 -11.36 6.02
CA VAL A 12 20.24 -12.78 6.16
C VAL A 12 18.99 -13.61 6.49
N LEU A 13 18.14 -13.11 7.38
CA LEU A 13 16.88 -13.78 7.74
C LEU A 13 15.96 -13.93 6.51
N MET A 14 15.71 -12.86 5.75
CA MET A 14 14.80 -12.91 4.60
C MET A 14 15.37 -13.75 3.46
N ILE A 15 16.65 -13.66 3.16
CA ILE A 15 17.33 -14.52 2.19
C ILE A 15 17.27 -15.98 2.65
N GLY A 16 17.57 -16.25 3.93
CA GLY A 16 17.51 -17.59 4.52
C GLY A 16 16.11 -18.21 4.40
N VAL A 17 15.06 -17.48 4.79
CA VAL A 17 13.66 -17.89 4.64
C VAL A 17 13.34 -18.20 3.18
N THR A 18 13.75 -17.32 2.26
CA THR A 18 13.51 -17.53 0.83
C THR A 18 14.18 -18.82 0.34
N LEU A 19 15.45 -19.02 0.66
CA LEU A 19 16.21 -20.22 0.23
C LEU A 19 15.69 -21.53 0.84
N MET A 20 15.20 -21.48 2.09
CA MET A 20 14.66 -22.65 2.80
C MET A 20 13.30 -23.08 2.26
N PHE A 21 12.41 -22.14 1.96
CA PHE A 21 11.01 -22.41 1.65
C PHE A 21 10.64 -22.23 0.18
N THR A 22 11.52 -21.66 -0.65
CA THR A 22 11.26 -21.51 -2.08
C THR A 22 12.37 -22.16 -2.91
N ARG A 23 11.96 -22.83 -3.99
CA ARG A 23 12.90 -23.27 -5.02
C ARG A 23 13.04 -22.16 -6.07
N LYS A 24 14.21 -22.05 -6.69
CA LYS A 24 14.41 -21.11 -7.81
C LYS A 24 13.41 -21.42 -8.91
N THR A 25 12.52 -20.46 -9.17
CA THR A 25 11.50 -20.59 -10.20
C THR A 25 12.05 -20.20 -11.55
N THR A 26 11.84 -21.04 -12.56
CA THR A 26 12.30 -20.85 -13.94
C THR A 26 11.16 -20.64 -14.92
N ASP A 27 9.94 -21.00 -14.53
CA ASP A 27 8.71 -20.83 -15.31
C ASP A 27 7.96 -19.54 -14.94
N ALA A 28 7.22 -19.00 -15.91
CA ALA A 28 6.47 -17.76 -15.74
C ALA A 28 5.29 -17.91 -14.77
N GLU A 29 4.58 -19.03 -14.77
CA GLU A 29 3.40 -19.24 -13.93
C GLU A 29 3.79 -19.30 -12.45
N GLY A 30 4.80 -20.09 -12.11
CA GLY A 30 5.33 -20.14 -10.75
C GLY A 30 5.85 -18.79 -10.28
N PHE A 31 6.51 -18.03 -11.16
CA PHE A 31 7.09 -16.73 -10.84
C PHE A 31 6.03 -15.64 -10.59
N HIS A 32 4.97 -15.59 -11.41
CA HIS A 32 3.98 -14.50 -11.37
C HIS A 32 2.73 -14.81 -10.55
N VAL A 33 2.28 -16.06 -10.49
CA VAL A 33 1.02 -16.45 -9.82
C VAL A 33 1.15 -17.62 -8.87
N ALA A 34 2.37 -18.01 -8.51
CA ALA A 34 2.66 -19.04 -7.51
C ALA A 34 1.85 -20.33 -7.74
N ASP A 35 1.78 -20.80 -9.00
CA ASP A 35 1.05 -21.99 -9.46
C ASP A 35 -0.44 -21.99 -9.12
N ARG A 36 -1.03 -20.85 -8.77
CA ARG A 36 -2.47 -20.67 -8.43
C ARG A 36 -2.98 -21.58 -7.30
N ARG A 37 -2.10 -22.01 -6.38
CA ARG A 37 -2.38 -23.02 -5.35
C ARG A 37 -2.30 -22.50 -3.92
N ILE A 38 -2.19 -21.17 -3.73
CA ILE A 38 -2.03 -20.58 -2.39
C ILE A 38 -3.27 -20.82 -1.54
N GLY A 39 -3.06 -21.37 -0.34
CA GLY A 39 -4.10 -21.63 0.65
C GLY A 39 -4.54 -20.37 1.39
N SER A 40 -5.71 -20.43 2.06
CA SER A 40 -6.34 -19.24 2.67
C SER A 40 -5.52 -18.58 3.78
N ALA A 41 -4.86 -19.35 4.65
CA ALA A 41 -4.11 -18.80 5.77
C ALA A 41 -2.88 -18.02 5.28
N ILE A 42 -2.04 -18.66 4.44
CA ILE A 42 -0.86 -18.02 3.86
C ILE A 42 -1.25 -16.80 3.02
N ALA A 43 -2.32 -16.92 2.23
CA ALA A 43 -2.83 -15.82 1.43
C ALA A 43 -3.33 -14.65 2.29
N ALA A 44 -4.04 -14.91 3.39
CA ALA A 44 -4.50 -13.87 4.31
C ALA A 44 -3.33 -13.12 4.94
N MET A 45 -2.31 -13.84 5.37
CA MET A 45 -1.09 -13.24 5.93
C MET A 45 -0.37 -12.39 4.89
N SER A 46 -0.22 -12.89 3.66
CA SER A 46 0.40 -12.14 2.57
C SER A 46 -0.41 -10.90 2.16
N ILE A 47 -1.75 -11.00 2.08
CA ILE A 47 -2.62 -9.83 1.81
C ILE A 47 -2.45 -8.78 2.90
N ALA A 48 -2.48 -9.18 4.17
CA ALA A 48 -2.31 -8.27 5.30
C ALA A 48 -0.92 -7.61 5.27
N ALA A 49 0.16 -8.40 5.14
CA ALA A 49 1.52 -7.89 5.09
C ALA A 49 1.74 -6.88 3.95
N THR A 50 1.24 -7.20 2.74
CA THR A 50 1.30 -6.29 1.58
C THR A 50 0.54 -5.00 1.80
N TRP A 51 -0.58 -5.03 2.54
CA TRP A 51 -1.37 -3.85 2.87
C TRP A 51 -0.85 -3.08 4.09
N ILE A 52 0.09 -3.68 4.89
CA ILE A 52 0.83 -3.00 5.95
C ILE A 52 2.03 -2.29 5.34
N TRP A 53 1.83 -1.08 4.94
CA TRP A 53 2.77 -0.18 4.29
C TRP A 53 3.19 0.96 5.22
N ALA A 54 4.09 1.86 4.78
CA ALA A 54 4.55 2.97 5.62
C ALA A 54 3.41 3.76 6.30
N PRO A 55 2.32 4.17 5.62
CA PRO A 55 1.21 4.83 6.28
C PRO A 55 0.58 4.05 7.44
N SER A 56 0.49 2.73 7.37
CA SER A 56 -0.05 1.93 8.48
C SER A 56 0.82 1.95 9.73
N LEU A 57 2.12 2.14 9.54
CA LEU A 57 3.10 2.19 10.61
C LEU A 57 3.32 3.61 11.15
N PHE A 58 3.27 4.63 10.28
CA PHE A 58 3.58 6.01 10.63
C PHE A 58 2.33 6.89 10.66
N THR A 59 1.56 6.96 9.56
CA THR A 59 0.42 7.87 9.47
C THR A 59 -0.72 7.50 10.43
N SER A 60 -0.87 6.23 10.83
CA SER A 60 -1.86 5.86 11.85
C SER A 60 -1.55 6.50 13.21
N SER A 61 -0.27 6.50 13.62
CA SER A 61 0.17 7.18 14.85
C SER A 61 0.10 8.69 14.72
N GLU A 62 0.53 9.25 13.58
CA GLU A 62 0.46 10.67 13.27
C GLU A 62 -0.99 11.17 13.35
N MET A 63 -1.95 10.46 12.76
CA MET A 63 -3.36 10.84 12.78
C MET A 63 -4.00 10.71 14.16
N ALA A 64 -3.65 9.68 14.93
CA ALA A 64 -4.09 9.55 16.32
C ALA A 64 -3.54 10.71 17.18
N TYR A 65 -2.27 11.06 17.00
CA TYR A 65 -1.58 12.11 17.73
C TYR A 65 -2.08 13.52 17.35
N THR A 66 -2.29 13.82 16.06
CA THR A 66 -2.62 15.16 15.56
C THR A 66 -4.10 15.40 15.34
N ARG A 67 -4.90 14.36 15.06
CA ARG A 67 -6.31 14.43 14.65
C ARG A 67 -7.23 13.50 15.44
N GLY A 68 -6.74 12.89 16.50
CA GLY A 68 -7.54 12.12 17.46
C GLY A 68 -8.39 11.02 16.83
N ILE A 69 -9.61 10.86 17.39
CA ILE A 69 -10.60 9.87 16.92
C ILE A 69 -10.93 10.04 15.42
N PRO A 70 -11.24 11.25 14.90
CA PRO A 70 -11.52 11.42 13.47
C PRO A 70 -10.36 10.99 12.57
N GLY A 71 -9.13 11.36 12.92
CA GLY A 71 -7.95 10.97 12.15
C GLY A 71 -7.78 9.45 12.07
N MET A 72 -7.87 8.79 13.22
CA MET A 72 -7.73 7.33 13.32
C MET A 72 -8.87 6.58 12.64
N PHE A 73 -10.10 7.07 12.73
CA PHE A 73 -11.26 6.50 12.07
C PHE A 73 -11.12 6.51 10.56
N TRP A 74 -10.83 7.69 9.98
CA TRP A 74 -10.71 7.85 8.53
C TRP A 74 -9.49 7.14 7.95
N PHE A 75 -8.47 6.88 8.76
CA PHE A 75 -7.38 6.02 8.35
C PHE A 75 -7.79 4.54 8.38
N THR A 76 -8.31 4.04 9.49
CA THR A 76 -8.45 2.59 9.74
C THR A 76 -9.64 1.98 9.01
N VAL A 77 -10.84 2.60 9.11
CA VAL A 77 -12.08 2.00 8.61
C VAL A 77 -12.06 1.82 7.09
N PRO A 78 -11.71 2.83 6.26
CA PRO A 78 -11.63 2.63 4.82
C PRO A 78 -10.57 1.60 4.39
N ASN A 79 -9.45 1.50 5.13
CA ASN A 79 -8.40 0.51 4.88
C ASN A 79 -8.87 -0.94 5.05
N VAL A 80 -9.70 -1.20 6.05
CA VAL A 80 -10.29 -2.53 6.29
C VAL A 80 -11.39 -2.83 5.27
N LEU A 81 -12.28 -1.86 5.07
CA LEU A 81 -13.43 -2.02 4.17
C LEU A 81 -13.01 -2.26 2.72
N CYS A 82 -11.94 -1.62 2.23
CA CYS A 82 -11.51 -1.78 0.83
C CYS A 82 -11.17 -3.22 0.47
N LEU A 83 -10.51 -3.96 1.36
CA LEU A 83 -10.17 -5.37 1.16
C LEU A 83 -11.42 -6.26 1.13
N ILE A 84 -12.41 -5.96 1.99
CA ILE A 84 -13.69 -6.68 2.03
C ILE A 84 -14.51 -6.38 0.78
N LEU A 85 -14.62 -5.11 0.38
CA LEU A 85 -15.33 -4.68 -0.83
C LEU A 85 -14.70 -5.24 -2.11
N PHE A 86 -13.42 -5.53 -2.10
CA PHE A 86 -12.71 -6.13 -3.24
C PHE A 86 -13.07 -7.60 -3.50
N ILE A 87 -13.54 -8.34 -2.48
CA ILE A 87 -13.81 -9.79 -2.55
C ILE A 87 -14.68 -10.20 -3.75
N PRO A 88 -15.86 -9.60 -4.00
CA PRO A 88 -16.71 -10.00 -5.12
C PRO A 88 -16.02 -9.79 -6.48
N PHE A 89 -15.19 -8.77 -6.61
CA PHE A 89 -14.48 -8.44 -7.83
C PHE A 89 -13.29 -9.39 -8.08
N ALA A 90 -12.53 -9.71 -7.03
CA ALA A 90 -11.48 -10.72 -7.08
C ALA A 90 -12.01 -12.10 -7.48
N LYS A 91 -13.17 -12.51 -6.94
CA LYS A 91 -13.84 -13.74 -7.36
C LYS A 91 -14.29 -13.67 -8.81
N ARG A 92 -14.81 -12.55 -9.23
CA ARG A 92 -15.39 -12.37 -10.56
C ARG A 92 -14.33 -12.36 -11.66
N ILE A 93 -13.22 -11.63 -11.47
CA ILE A 93 -12.12 -11.66 -12.44
C ILE A 93 -11.53 -13.07 -12.55
N ARG A 94 -11.36 -13.76 -11.43
CA ARG A 94 -10.84 -15.14 -11.40
C ARG A 94 -11.78 -16.14 -12.09
N ALA A 95 -13.07 -15.86 -12.15
CA ALA A 95 -14.05 -16.65 -12.89
C ALA A 95 -14.06 -16.34 -14.39
N GLN A 96 -13.92 -15.06 -14.76
CA GLN A 96 -13.98 -14.59 -16.15
C GLN A 96 -12.65 -14.75 -16.90
N TYR A 97 -11.53 -14.72 -16.17
CA TYR A 97 -10.16 -14.75 -16.72
C TYR A 97 -9.29 -15.72 -15.88
N PRO A 98 -9.56 -17.02 -15.91
CA PRO A 98 -8.95 -18.02 -15.02
C PRO A 98 -7.42 -18.12 -15.17
N GLU A 99 -6.91 -17.99 -16.39
CA GLU A 99 -5.47 -18.08 -16.69
C GLU A 99 -4.76 -16.70 -16.66
N GLY A 100 -5.47 -15.66 -16.21
CA GLY A 100 -4.93 -14.30 -16.13
C GLY A 100 -3.78 -14.18 -15.12
N ILE A 101 -2.95 -13.16 -15.37
CA ILE A 101 -1.82 -12.79 -14.51
C ILE A 101 -2.02 -11.36 -13.99
N THR A 102 -2.68 -10.51 -14.78
CA THR A 102 -2.81 -9.07 -14.52
C THR A 102 -4.23 -8.57 -14.80
N LEU A 103 -4.59 -7.43 -14.17
CA LEU A 103 -5.79 -6.69 -14.53
C LEU A 103 -5.68 -6.15 -15.97
N THR A 104 -4.48 -5.71 -16.39
CA THR A 104 -4.25 -5.16 -17.74
C THR A 104 -4.53 -6.18 -18.84
N GLY A 105 -4.13 -7.45 -18.62
CA GLY A 105 -4.43 -8.55 -19.52
C GLY A 105 -5.93 -8.81 -19.66
N TYR A 106 -6.65 -8.85 -18.53
CA TYR A 106 -8.11 -8.95 -18.53
C TYR A 106 -8.78 -7.82 -19.30
N MET A 107 -8.35 -6.56 -19.07
CA MET A 107 -8.92 -5.38 -19.74
C MET A 107 -8.60 -5.38 -21.24
N ALA A 108 -7.40 -5.82 -21.62
CA ALA A 108 -7.00 -5.93 -23.02
C ALA A 108 -7.82 -6.98 -23.77
N GLU A 109 -8.00 -8.17 -23.18
CA GLU A 109 -8.83 -9.24 -23.75
C GLU A 109 -10.31 -8.83 -23.84
N ARG A 110 -10.81 -8.21 -22.76
CA ARG A 110 -12.23 -7.80 -22.69
C ARG A 110 -12.62 -6.78 -23.74
N TYR A 111 -11.74 -5.86 -24.12
CA TYR A 111 -12.00 -4.75 -25.05
C TYR A 111 -11.27 -4.86 -26.38
N HIS A 112 -10.41 -5.83 -26.57
CA HIS A 112 -9.55 -5.99 -27.75
C HIS A 112 -8.83 -4.67 -28.10
N SER A 113 -8.31 -3.96 -27.08
CA SER A 113 -7.81 -2.59 -27.22
C SER A 113 -6.44 -2.38 -26.56
N GLY A 114 -5.43 -2.12 -27.40
CA GLY A 114 -4.09 -1.74 -26.92
C GLY A 114 -4.09 -0.40 -26.14
N LYS A 115 -5.02 0.54 -26.48
CA LYS A 115 -5.14 1.82 -25.75
C LYS A 115 -5.61 1.61 -24.32
N VAL A 116 -6.59 0.71 -24.09
CA VAL A 116 -7.06 0.35 -22.76
C VAL A 116 -5.93 -0.34 -21.99
N LYS A 117 -5.26 -1.30 -22.61
CA LYS A 117 -4.07 -1.96 -22.02
C LYS A 117 -3.04 -0.92 -21.59
N GLY A 118 -2.71 0.02 -22.48
CA GLY A 118 -1.70 1.05 -22.23
C GLY A 118 -2.00 1.95 -21.05
N VAL A 119 -3.24 2.51 -20.97
CA VAL A 119 -3.60 3.41 -19.87
C VAL A 119 -3.67 2.73 -18.52
N TYR A 120 -4.11 1.46 -18.46
CA TYR A 120 -4.08 0.65 -17.24
C TYR A 120 -2.65 0.26 -16.84
N SER A 121 -1.80 -0.13 -17.81
CA SER A 121 -0.39 -0.44 -17.53
C SER A 121 0.36 0.77 -16.99
N PHE A 122 0.09 1.96 -17.56
CA PHE A 122 0.66 3.21 -17.05
C PHE A 122 0.24 3.47 -15.59
N GLN A 123 -1.06 3.41 -15.31
CA GLN A 123 -1.57 3.70 -13.97
C GLN A 123 -1.04 2.69 -12.94
N LEU A 124 -1.12 1.37 -13.21
CA LEU A 124 -0.68 0.33 -12.29
C LEU A 124 0.86 0.32 -12.13
N GLY A 125 1.59 0.59 -13.20
CA GLY A 125 3.06 0.70 -13.17
C GLY A 125 3.52 1.94 -12.39
N ALA A 126 2.91 3.11 -12.65
CA ALA A 126 3.20 4.34 -11.91
C ALA A 126 2.90 4.16 -10.41
N LEU A 127 1.81 3.45 -10.07
CA LEU A 127 1.50 3.13 -8.69
C LEU A 127 2.59 2.28 -8.05
N ALA A 128 3.04 1.21 -8.71
CA ALA A 128 4.08 0.33 -8.15
C ALA A 128 5.37 1.10 -7.86
N VAL A 129 5.75 2.05 -8.74
CA VAL A 129 6.90 2.94 -8.53
C VAL A 129 6.70 3.86 -7.34
N LEU A 130 5.58 4.60 -7.30
CA LEU A 130 5.30 5.58 -6.25
C LEU A 130 5.12 4.91 -4.88
N SER A 131 4.41 3.78 -4.84
CA SER A 131 4.25 2.99 -3.63
C SER A 131 5.59 2.50 -3.08
N THR A 132 6.50 2.04 -3.96
CA THR A 132 7.86 1.65 -3.57
C THR A 132 8.65 2.85 -3.06
N ALA A 133 8.57 4.00 -3.73
CA ALA A 133 9.27 5.21 -3.31
C ALA A 133 8.85 5.66 -1.89
N VAL A 134 7.56 5.56 -1.55
CA VAL A 134 7.06 5.87 -0.19
C VAL A 134 7.69 4.96 0.87
N GLN A 135 7.81 3.65 0.59
CA GLN A 135 8.42 2.71 1.53
C GLN A 135 9.91 3.03 1.73
N LEU A 136 10.62 3.32 0.64
CA LEU A 136 12.04 3.69 0.70
C LEU A 136 12.25 5.03 1.40
N LEU A 137 11.35 6.01 1.19
CA LEU A 137 11.39 7.31 1.86
C LEU A 137 11.21 7.14 3.39
N ALA A 138 10.17 6.43 3.82
CA ALA A 138 9.89 6.23 5.24
C ALA A 138 11.00 5.42 5.92
N GLY A 139 11.39 4.29 5.32
CA GLY A 139 12.45 3.44 5.85
C GLY A 139 13.81 4.11 5.84
N GLY A 140 14.13 4.83 4.77
CA GLY A 140 15.37 5.59 4.65
C GLY A 140 15.51 6.65 5.74
N LYS A 141 14.43 7.42 6.02
CA LYS A 141 14.41 8.41 7.13
C LYS A 141 14.64 7.72 8.49
N THR A 142 13.88 6.68 8.78
CA THR A 142 14.01 5.95 10.06
C THR A 142 15.41 5.40 10.26
N LEU A 143 15.97 4.76 9.23
CA LEU A 143 17.30 4.16 9.32
C LEU A 143 18.42 5.22 9.38
N ALA A 144 18.29 6.31 8.65
CA ALA A 144 19.25 7.42 8.71
C ALA A 144 19.32 8.03 10.10
N LEU A 145 18.17 8.23 10.77
CA LEU A 145 18.11 8.72 12.16
C LEU A 145 18.84 7.77 13.15
N ILE A 146 18.70 6.46 12.95
CA ILE A 146 19.27 5.47 13.88
C ILE A 146 20.75 5.19 13.60
N THR A 147 21.12 5.17 12.32
CA THR A 147 22.50 4.81 11.92
C THR A 147 23.44 5.99 11.88
N GLY A 148 22.90 7.21 11.73
CA GLY A 148 23.68 8.42 11.43
C GLY A 148 24.24 8.43 9.99
N LEU A 149 23.88 7.45 9.16
CA LEU A 149 24.35 7.36 7.78
C LEU A 149 23.50 8.22 6.82
N PRO A 150 24.07 8.59 5.66
CA PRO A 150 23.33 9.39 4.67
C PRO A 150 22.03 8.70 4.24
N PHE A 151 20.96 9.48 4.14
CA PHE A 151 19.63 9.00 3.76
C PHE A 151 19.62 8.16 2.46
N TRP A 152 20.33 8.62 1.42
CA TRP A 152 20.40 7.91 0.14
C TRP A 152 20.99 6.50 0.26
N SER A 153 21.95 6.30 1.16
CA SER A 153 22.55 4.99 1.40
C SER A 153 21.57 4.02 2.05
N MET A 154 20.68 4.51 2.90
CA MET A 154 19.65 3.70 3.56
C MET A 154 18.53 3.30 2.58
N THR A 155 18.13 4.20 1.70
CA THR A 155 17.17 3.86 0.63
C THR A 155 17.74 2.81 -0.32
N LEU A 156 19.02 2.92 -0.68
CA LEU A 156 19.73 1.94 -1.50
C LEU A 156 19.84 0.58 -0.78
N ALA A 157 20.19 0.56 0.49
CA ALA A 157 20.29 -0.68 1.28
C ALA A 157 18.96 -1.42 1.35
N LEU A 158 17.85 -0.72 1.65
CA LEU A 158 16.51 -1.31 1.67
C LEU A 158 16.11 -1.89 0.31
N ALA A 159 16.36 -1.15 -0.77
CA ALA A 159 16.09 -1.61 -2.13
C ALA A 159 16.90 -2.86 -2.49
N ALA A 160 18.20 -2.89 -2.14
CA ALA A 160 19.07 -4.03 -2.37
C ALA A 160 18.61 -5.28 -1.60
N ILE A 161 18.16 -5.11 -0.35
CA ILE A 161 17.61 -6.21 0.46
C ILE A 161 16.35 -6.77 -0.21
N ALA A 162 15.38 -5.92 -0.56
CA ALA A 162 14.15 -6.36 -1.21
C ALA A 162 14.43 -7.11 -2.53
N TYR A 163 15.31 -6.56 -3.37
CA TYR A 163 15.70 -7.20 -4.62
C TYR A 163 16.38 -8.55 -4.44
N SER A 164 17.24 -8.67 -3.41
CA SER A 164 18.05 -9.86 -3.19
C SER A 164 17.24 -11.13 -3.06
N TYR A 165 16.11 -11.10 -2.34
CA TYR A 165 15.25 -12.27 -2.15
C TYR A 165 14.10 -12.36 -3.18
N SER A 166 13.51 -11.24 -3.61
CA SER A 166 12.38 -11.27 -4.56
C SER A 166 12.75 -11.84 -5.93
N ARG A 167 13.98 -11.62 -6.39
CA ARG A 167 14.46 -12.10 -7.70
C ARG A 167 14.56 -13.62 -7.83
N PHE A 168 14.53 -14.38 -6.71
CA PHE A 168 14.68 -15.84 -6.75
C PHE A 168 13.44 -16.54 -7.30
N SER A 169 12.28 -16.27 -6.72
CA SER A 169 11.04 -17.00 -7.01
C SER A 169 9.83 -16.09 -7.23
N GLY A 170 10.05 -14.78 -7.42
CA GLY A 170 8.98 -13.81 -7.66
C GLY A 170 7.91 -13.85 -6.57
N LEU A 171 6.63 -14.00 -6.95
CA LEU A 171 5.51 -13.96 -6.02
C LEU A 171 5.56 -15.08 -4.96
N LYS A 172 6.13 -16.26 -5.25
CA LYS A 172 6.29 -17.31 -4.22
C LYS A 172 7.20 -16.85 -3.08
N ALA A 173 8.32 -16.20 -3.42
CA ALA A 173 9.23 -15.65 -2.41
C ALA A 173 8.54 -14.58 -1.59
N SER A 174 7.88 -13.61 -2.25
CA SER A 174 7.12 -12.55 -1.59
C SER A 174 6.08 -13.10 -0.60
N ILE A 175 5.23 -14.04 -1.03
CA ILE A 175 4.20 -14.63 -0.16
C ILE A 175 4.79 -15.35 1.07
N ILE A 176 5.91 -16.04 0.92
CA ILE A 176 6.54 -16.76 2.04
C ILE A 176 7.21 -15.78 3.01
N THR A 177 7.93 -14.78 2.50
CA THR A 177 8.52 -13.74 3.35
C THR A 177 7.45 -12.91 4.05
N ASP A 178 6.31 -12.62 3.40
CA ASP A 178 5.14 -11.94 3.99
C ASP A 178 4.63 -12.63 5.27
N VAL A 179 4.62 -13.98 5.30
CA VAL A 179 4.18 -14.74 6.49
C VAL A 179 5.09 -14.46 7.68
N VAL A 180 6.41 -14.49 7.47
CA VAL A 180 7.39 -14.21 8.52
C VAL A 180 7.33 -12.73 8.93
N GLN A 181 7.27 -11.84 7.95
CA GLN A 181 7.19 -10.40 8.15
C GLN A 181 5.94 -10.01 8.95
N LEU A 182 4.76 -10.57 8.62
CA LEU A 182 3.55 -10.32 9.39
C LEU A 182 3.68 -10.80 10.84
N GLY A 183 4.30 -11.97 11.07
CA GLY A 183 4.57 -12.46 12.42
C GLY A 183 5.43 -11.47 13.21
N ILE A 184 6.51 -10.96 12.61
CA ILE A 184 7.37 -9.94 13.22
C ILE A 184 6.58 -8.65 13.52
N ILE A 185 5.74 -8.19 12.57
CA ILE A 185 4.95 -6.98 12.72
C ILE A 185 3.94 -7.09 13.86
N LEU A 186 3.20 -8.19 13.93
CA LEU A 186 2.19 -8.37 14.98
C LEU A 186 2.80 -8.53 16.37
N MET A 187 3.89 -9.31 16.48
CA MET A 187 4.60 -9.47 17.75
C MET A 187 5.25 -8.16 18.21
N GLY A 188 5.90 -7.44 17.29
CA GLY A 188 6.50 -6.13 17.56
C GLY A 188 5.45 -5.10 17.99
N GLY A 189 4.35 -4.98 17.24
CA GLY A 189 3.25 -4.06 17.57
C GLY A 189 2.62 -4.35 18.94
N ALA A 190 2.34 -5.63 19.24
CA ALA A 190 1.81 -6.03 20.54
C ALA A 190 2.79 -5.70 21.69
N LEU A 191 4.07 -6.00 21.51
CA LEU A 191 5.11 -5.68 22.50
C LEU A 191 5.17 -4.17 22.77
N LEU A 192 5.19 -3.36 21.73
CA LEU A 192 5.22 -1.89 21.84
C LEU A 192 4.04 -1.33 22.62
N VAL A 193 2.82 -1.76 22.28
CA VAL A 193 1.61 -1.31 22.96
C VAL A 193 1.63 -1.68 24.44
N VAL A 194 1.96 -2.94 24.77
CA VAL A 194 2.01 -3.41 26.15
C VAL A 194 3.04 -2.63 26.97
N LEU A 195 4.24 -2.44 26.43
CA LEU A 195 5.29 -1.71 27.14
C LEU A 195 4.96 -0.21 27.27
N SER A 196 4.46 0.42 26.21
CA SER A 196 4.06 1.83 26.25
C SER A 196 2.93 2.07 27.25
N LEU A 197 1.91 1.21 27.31
CA LEU A 197 0.85 1.27 28.32
C LEU A 197 1.41 1.19 29.76
N ARG A 198 2.34 0.26 30.00
CA ARG A 198 2.95 0.10 31.32
C ARG A 198 3.80 1.30 31.76
N MET A 199 4.44 1.98 30.81
CA MET A 199 5.37 3.08 31.09
C MET A 199 4.68 4.46 31.15
N THR A 200 3.38 4.58 30.75
CA THR A 200 2.66 5.86 30.64
C THR A 200 1.43 5.98 31.53
N GLY A 201 1.09 5.16 32.41
CA GLY A 201 -0.15 5.23 33.17
C GLY A 201 -1.36 4.53 32.52
N GLY A 202 -1.11 3.72 31.49
CA GLY A 202 -2.07 2.78 30.94
C GLY A 202 -3.21 3.40 30.14
N PHE A 203 -4.41 2.84 30.28
CA PHE A 203 -5.58 3.26 29.49
C PHE A 203 -6.08 4.67 29.82
N ASP A 204 -5.78 5.23 30.98
CA ASP A 204 -6.16 6.60 31.30
C ASP A 204 -5.37 7.60 30.45
N THR A 205 -4.09 7.33 30.17
CA THR A 205 -3.30 8.11 29.21
C THR A 205 -3.86 7.99 27.77
N VAL A 206 -4.30 6.78 27.35
CA VAL A 206 -4.97 6.63 26.06
C VAL A 206 -6.21 7.50 25.99
N ARG A 207 -7.06 7.47 27.03
CA ARG A 207 -8.29 8.28 27.11
C ARG A 207 -7.99 9.78 27.02
N ALA A 208 -6.97 10.25 27.74
CA ALA A 208 -6.54 11.65 27.69
C ALA A 208 -6.10 12.07 26.27
N GLY A 209 -5.51 11.14 25.50
CA GLY A 209 -5.05 11.40 24.13
C GLY A 209 -6.09 11.24 23.02
N LEU A 210 -7.33 10.77 23.31
CA LEU A 210 -8.34 10.53 22.27
C LEU A 210 -8.70 11.78 21.46
N GLY A 211 -8.60 12.96 22.07
CA GLY A 211 -8.83 14.25 21.42
C GLY A 211 -7.61 14.79 20.67
N ALA A 212 -6.56 14.02 20.46
CA ALA A 212 -5.23 14.46 19.98
C ALA A 212 -4.51 15.36 21.00
N VAL A 213 -3.38 15.91 20.60
CA VAL A 213 -2.58 16.84 21.43
C VAL A 213 -3.38 18.08 21.85
N SER A 214 -4.27 18.58 20.97
CA SER A 214 -5.11 19.75 21.24
C SER A 214 -6.31 19.46 22.15
N GLY A 215 -6.71 18.20 22.29
CA GLY A 215 -7.94 17.79 22.99
C GLY A 215 -9.24 18.00 22.22
N GLU A 216 -9.21 18.59 21.01
CA GLU A 216 -10.41 19.04 20.28
C GLU A 216 -11.02 17.97 19.36
N TYR A 217 -10.26 16.93 18.98
CA TYR A 217 -10.65 15.93 17.98
C TYR A 217 -11.29 14.69 18.60
N THR A 218 -12.34 14.89 19.43
CA THR A 218 -13.03 13.80 20.14
C THR A 218 -14.23 13.22 19.39
N SER A 219 -14.75 13.91 18.37
CA SER A 219 -15.97 13.53 17.65
C SER A 219 -15.83 13.65 16.14
N LEU A 220 -16.43 12.70 15.41
CA LEU A 220 -16.50 12.70 13.95
C LEU A 220 -17.42 13.81 13.40
N THR A 221 -18.39 14.25 14.18
CA THR A 221 -19.45 15.19 13.78
C THR A 221 -19.25 16.62 14.30
N SER A 222 -18.20 16.87 15.09
CA SER A 222 -17.82 18.24 15.50
C SER A 222 -17.31 19.04 14.31
N SER A 223 -17.22 20.36 14.46
CA SER A 223 -16.61 21.23 13.43
C SER A 223 -15.21 20.78 13.04
N THR A 224 -14.38 20.43 14.04
CA THR A 224 -13.03 19.87 13.84
C THR A 224 -13.07 18.49 13.16
N GLY A 225 -14.02 17.64 13.51
CA GLY A 225 -14.23 16.34 12.87
C GLY A 225 -14.62 16.46 11.39
N ILE A 226 -15.46 17.45 11.04
CA ILE A 226 -15.83 17.73 9.65
C ILE A 226 -14.64 18.31 8.86
N GLU A 227 -13.82 19.14 9.49
CA GLU A 227 -12.58 19.62 8.88
C GLU A 227 -11.65 18.45 8.53
N VAL A 228 -11.49 17.51 9.46
CA VAL A 228 -10.72 16.26 9.20
C VAL A 228 -11.35 15.44 8.09
N LEU A 229 -12.68 15.31 8.03
CA LEU A 229 -13.36 14.62 6.94
C LEU A 229 -13.01 15.24 5.58
N LEU A 230 -13.11 16.55 5.45
CA LEU A 230 -12.91 17.24 4.17
C LEU A 230 -11.42 17.29 3.76
N GLY A 231 -10.54 17.60 4.71
CA GLY A 231 -9.11 17.79 4.44
C GLY A 231 -8.31 16.49 4.32
N TYR A 232 -8.78 15.43 4.98
CA TYR A 232 -8.09 14.14 5.06
C TYR A 232 -9.03 12.96 4.77
N GLY A 233 -10.16 12.85 5.47
CA GLY A 233 -11.01 11.67 5.47
C GLY A 233 -11.57 11.32 4.09
N LEU A 234 -12.08 12.29 3.34
CA LEU A 234 -12.67 12.05 2.03
C LEU A 234 -11.62 11.66 0.98
N PRO A 235 -10.50 12.40 0.80
CA PRO A 235 -9.42 11.96 -0.08
C PRO A 235 -8.87 10.58 0.32
N MET A 236 -8.73 10.34 1.63
CA MET A 236 -8.27 9.06 2.17
C MET A 236 -9.24 7.93 1.83
N ALA A 237 -10.53 8.09 2.09
CA ALA A 237 -11.54 7.07 1.81
C ALA A 237 -11.60 6.74 0.31
N VAL A 238 -11.56 7.76 -0.57
CA VAL A 238 -11.50 7.57 -2.02
C VAL A 238 -10.26 6.79 -2.44
N GLY A 239 -9.09 7.19 -1.94
CA GLY A 239 -7.82 6.54 -2.25
C GLY A 239 -7.75 5.10 -1.75
N LEU A 240 -8.23 4.83 -0.54
CA LEU A 240 -8.20 3.51 0.09
C LEU A 240 -9.23 2.55 -0.49
N ILE A 241 -10.47 2.99 -0.71
CA ILE A 241 -11.49 2.15 -1.36
C ILE A 241 -11.06 1.80 -2.78
N SER A 242 -10.39 2.70 -3.47
CA SER A 242 -9.78 2.43 -4.78
C SER A 242 -8.55 1.53 -4.71
N GLY A 243 -8.00 1.33 -3.51
CA GLY A 243 -6.71 0.69 -3.26
C GLY A 243 -6.51 -0.62 -3.99
N PRO A 244 -7.21 -1.70 -3.62
CA PRO A 244 -7.04 -3.00 -4.26
C PRO A 244 -7.41 -3.02 -5.75
N PHE A 245 -8.31 -2.12 -6.17
CA PHE A 245 -8.75 -2.04 -7.58
C PHE A 245 -7.68 -1.43 -8.49
N GLY A 246 -7.00 -0.40 -8.03
CA GLY A 246 -5.96 0.29 -8.78
C GLY A 246 -4.55 -0.24 -8.49
N ASP A 247 -4.41 -1.41 -7.88
CA ASP A 247 -3.12 -1.99 -7.46
C ASP A 247 -2.96 -3.43 -7.94
N GLN A 248 -1.98 -3.66 -8.81
CA GLN A 248 -1.72 -4.97 -9.38
C GLN A 248 -1.34 -6.02 -8.33
N CYS A 249 -0.78 -5.64 -7.17
CA CYS A 249 -0.43 -6.58 -6.10
C CYS A 249 -1.62 -7.41 -5.63
N PHE A 250 -2.83 -6.81 -5.56
CA PHE A 250 -4.05 -7.48 -5.11
C PHE A 250 -4.69 -8.33 -6.20
N TRP A 251 -4.67 -7.85 -7.46
CA TRP A 251 -5.11 -8.66 -8.59
C TRP A 251 -4.20 -9.88 -8.78
N GLN A 252 -2.90 -9.72 -8.64
CA GLN A 252 -1.93 -10.81 -8.75
C GLN A 252 -2.19 -11.87 -7.67
N ARG A 253 -2.48 -11.45 -6.41
CA ARG A 253 -2.89 -12.36 -5.34
C ARG A 253 -4.23 -13.04 -5.62
N ALA A 254 -5.21 -12.34 -6.19
CA ALA A 254 -6.47 -12.96 -6.60
C ALA A 254 -6.27 -14.07 -7.64
N PHE A 255 -5.27 -13.93 -8.54
CA PHE A 255 -4.90 -14.99 -9.49
C PHE A 255 -4.08 -16.12 -8.86
N ALA A 256 -3.28 -15.85 -7.82
CA ALA A 256 -2.43 -16.83 -7.15
C ALA A 256 -3.18 -17.74 -6.16
N ILE A 257 -4.26 -17.21 -5.55
CA ILE A 257 -5.04 -17.93 -4.53
C ILE A 257 -5.94 -18.99 -5.19
N ARG A 258 -6.12 -20.12 -4.52
CA ARG A 258 -7.12 -21.12 -4.90
C ARG A 258 -8.50 -20.47 -5.01
N ARG A 259 -9.21 -20.74 -6.11
CA ARG A 259 -10.48 -20.06 -6.46
C ARG A 259 -11.53 -20.12 -5.35
N ASP A 260 -11.64 -21.24 -4.66
CA ASP A 260 -12.58 -21.47 -3.55
C ASP A 260 -12.20 -20.70 -2.26
N ARG A 261 -10.95 -20.22 -2.16
CA ARG A 261 -10.39 -19.61 -0.95
C ARG A 261 -10.30 -18.08 -1.00
N ILE A 262 -10.50 -17.44 -2.15
CA ILE A 262 -10.33 -15.98 -2.34
C ILE A 262 -11.09 -15.17 -1.28
N GLY A 263 -12.39 -15.47 -1.04
CA GLY A 263 -13.18 -14.69 -0.09
C GLY A 263 -12.68 -14.76 1.34
N ARG A 264 -12.34 -15.97 1.82
CA ARG A 264 -11.80 -16.16 3.17
C ARG A 264 -10.44 -15.52 3.33
N SER A 265 -9.59 -15.56 2.29
CA SER A 265 -8.25 -14.97 2.31
C SER A 265 -8.29 -13.45 2.46
N PHE A 266 -9.08 -12.76 1.64
CA PHE A 266 -9.20 -11.31 1.71
C PHE A 266 -9.90 -10.84 2.98
N PHE A 267 -10.94 -11.54 3.44
CA PHE A 267 -11.63 -11.21 4.69
C PHE A 267 -10.69 -11.36 5.90
N ALA A 268 -10.02 -12.50 6.04
CA ALA A 268 -9.07 -12.72 7.13
C ALA A 268 -7.86 -11.77 7.02
N GLY A 269 -7.39 -11.48 5.80
CA GLY A 269 -6.34 -10.48 5.56
C GLY A 269 -6.74 -9.09 6.01
N ALA A 270 -7.98 -8.66 5.78
CA ALA A 270 -8.50 -7.38 6.25
C ALA A 270 -8.50 -7.27 7.79
N LEU A 271 -8.90 -8.35 8.49
CA LEU A 271 -8.90 -8.39 9.95
C LEU A 271 -7.48 -8.40 10.53
N LEU A 272 -6.56 -9.18 9.94
CA LEU A 272 -5.15 -9.20 10.35
C LEU A 272 -4.49 -7.83 10.14
N PHE A 273 -4.79 -7.18 9.02
CA PHE A 273 -4.30 -5.83 8.76
C PHE A 273 -4.75 -4.83 9.83
N ALA A 274 -6.05 -4.88 10.25
CA ALA A 274 -6.63 -3.92 11.19
C ALA A 274 -5.85 -3.82 12.51
N LEU A 275 -5.23 -4.90 12.95
CA LEU A 275 -4.47 -4.93 14.21
C LEU A 275 -3.32 -3.94 14.21
N VAL A 276 -2.65 -3.74 13.07
CA VAL A 276 -1.44 -2.90 13.01
C VAL A 276 -1.73 -1.41 13.16
N PRO A 277 -2.64 -0.79 12.37
CA PRO A 277 -2.98 0.61 12.58
C PRO A 277 -3.64 0.86 13.94
N ILE A 278 -4.35 -0.12 14.52
CA ILE A 278 -4.89 0.01 15.88
C ILE A 278 -3.74 0.05 16.89
N CYS A 279 -2.76 -0.84 16.80
CA CYS A 279 -1.57 -0.81 17.68
C CYS A 279 -0.80 0.52 17.54
N MET A 280 -0.53 0.94 16.31
CA MET A 280 0.23 2.17 16.08
C MET A 280 -0.58 3.43 16.46
N GLY A 281 -1.89 3.44 16.21
CA GLY A 281 -2.77 4.51 16.66
C GLY A 281 -2.83 4.62 18.19
N THR A 282 -2.81 3.47 18.90
CA THR A 282 -2.71 3.46 20.37
C THR A 282 -1.41 4.12 20.84
N VAL A 283 -0.29 3.87 20.18
CA VAL A 283 0.98 4.56 20.47
C VAL A 283 0.85 6.07 20.24
N GLY A 284 0.16 6.50 19.16
CA GLY A 284 -0.13 7.92 18.90
C GLY A 284 -1.00 8.57 19.97
N PHE A 285 -2.06 7.87 20.44
CA PHE A 285 -2.90 8.35 21.54
C PHE A 285 -2.13 8.43 22.87
N LEU A 286 -1.25 7.46 23.15
CA LEU A 286 -0.38 7.50 24.32
C LEU A 286 0.58 8.69 24.28
N ALA A 287 1.17 8.97 23.13
CA ALA A 287 2.03 10.14 22.94
C ALA A 287 1.25 11.44 23.20
N ALA A 288 0.05 11.59 22.63
CA ALA A 288 -0.80 12.75 22.84
C ALA A 288 -1.21 12.91 24.30
N GLY A 289 -1.70 11.82 24.94
CA GLY A 289 -2.21 11.85 26.31
C GLY A 289 -1.12 12.00 27.39
N SER A 290 0.13 11.65 27.09
CA SER A 290 1.28 11.88 27.96
C SER A 290 1.88 13.29 27.85
N GLY A 291 1.35 14.14 26.94
CA GLY A 291 1.91 15.45 26.68
C GLY A 291 3.26 15.44 25.95
N PHE A 292 3.60 14.34 25.29
CA PHE A 292 4.81 14.23 24.48
C PHE A 292 4.77 15.21 23.30
N VAL A 293 5.87 15.94 23.08
CA VAL A 293 5.99 16.89 21.96
C VAL A 293 6.92 16.29 20.92
N ALA A 294 6.35 15.93 19.78
CA ALA A 294 7.09 15.38 18.65
C ALA A 294 7.79 16.50 17.87
N SER A 295 9.03 16.28 17.45
CA SER A 295 9.77 17.18 16.55
C SER A 295 9.33 17.04 15.09
N ASP A 296 8.98 15.81 14.66
CA ASP A 296 8.34 15.48 13.39
C ASP A 296 7.11 14.61 13.67
N THR A 297 5.91 15.16 13.50
CA THR A 297 4.66 14.42 13.75
C THR A 297 4.54 13.16 12.89
N GLY A 298 5.12 13.15 11.69
CA GLY A 298 5.18 11.97 10.83
C GLY A 298 6.07 10.85 11.37
N MET A 299 6.89 11.14 12.39
CA MET A 299 7.79 10.18 13.06
C MET A 299 7.43 9.99 14.53
N VAL A 300 6.26 10.48 14.99
CA VAL A 300 5.86 10.48 16.40
C VAL A 300 5.96 9.11 17.06
N ASN A 301 5.62 8.04 16.37
CA ASN A 301 5.74 6.68 16.90
C ASN A 301 7.20 6.31 17.22
N PHE A 302 8.12 6.68 16.34
CA PHE A 302 9.55 6.42 16.54
C PHE A 302 10.13 7.31 17.66
N GLU A 303 9.85 8.61 17.62
CA GLU A 303 10.33 9.56 18.62
C GLU A 303 9.82 9.20 20.03
N PHE A 304 8.51 8.93 20.15
CA PHE A 304 7.90 8.54 21.42
C PHE A 304 8.46 7.22 21.95
N VAL A 305 8.51 6.17 21.12
CA VAL A 305 9.05 4.87 21.51
C VAL A 305 10.51 4.97 21.94
N SER A 306 11.33 5.71 21.19
CA SER A 306 12.76 5.87 21.50
C SER A 306 13.03 6.69 22.75
N SER A 307 12.14 7.62 23.11
CA SER A 307 12.27 8.43 24.34
C SER A 307 11.73 7.72 25.59
N LEU A 308 10.72 6.88 25.42
CA LEU A 308 9.99 6.25 26.54
C LEU A 308 10.53 4.87 26.91
N LEU A 309 10.90 4.05 25.91
CA LEU A 309 11.17 2.63 26.11
C LEU A 309 12.68 2.32 26.18
N PRO A 310 13.06 1.25 26.87
CA PRO A 310 14.46 0.81 26.92
C PRO A 310 15.02 0.55 25.52
N THR A 311 16.30 0.85 25.30
CA THR A 311 16.97 0.77 24.00
C THR A 311 16.84 -0.59 23.29
N TRP A 312 16.74 -1.70 24.05
CA TRP A 312 16.57 -3.03 23.44
C TRP A 312 15.25 -3.18 22.69
N VAL A 313 14.22 -2.41 23.03
CA VAL A 313 12.91 -2.43 22.35
C VAL A 313 13.00 -1.86 20.94
N LEU A 314 14.00 -1.03 20.66
CA LEU A 314 14.24 -0.52 19.32
C LEU A 314 14.56 -1.65 18.31
N VAL A 315 15.10 -2.79 18.77
CA VAL A 315 15.36 -3.93 17.87
C VAL A 315 14.08 -4.51 17.28
N PRO A 316 13.13 -5.05 18.08
CA PRO A 316 11.88 -5.56 17.54
C PRO A 316 11.05 -4.47 16.85
N PHE A 317 11.13 -3.21 17.29
CA PHE A 317 10.46 -2.10 16.62
C PHE A 317 11.02 -1.85 15.21
N LEU A 318 12.33 -1.86 15.03
CA LEU A 318 12.95 -1.71 13.72
C LEU A 318 12.67 -2.91 12.81
N PHE A 319 12.71 -4.12 13.33
CA PHE A 319 12.32 -5.32 12.59
C PHE A 319 10.86 -5.22 12.10
N MET A 320 9.95 -4.72 12.95
CA MET A 320 8.56 -4.48 12.60
C MET A 320 8.44 -3.45 11.45
N ILE A 321 9.11 -2.30 11.57
CA ILE A 321 9.08 -1.26 10.54
C ILE A 321 9.65 -1.79 9.22
N ILE A 322 10.85 -2.36 9.24
CA ILE A 322 11.51 -2.88 8.03
C ILE A 322 10.66 -3.96 7.38
N SER A 323 10.04 -4.85 8.17
CA SER A 323 9.15 -5.90 7.66
C SER A 323 7.95 -5.33 6.92
N GLY A 324 7.24 -4.36 7.49
CA GLY A 324 6.08 -3.74 6.83
C GLY A 324 6.45 -2.99 5.55
N LEU A 325 7.59 -2.31 5.56
CA LEU A 325 8.06 -1.58 4.38
C LEU A 325 8.49 -2.53 3.25
N LEU A 326 9.31 -3.53 3.55
CA LEU A 326 9.89 -4.42 2.54
C LEU A 326 8.89 -5.42 1.98
N SER A 327 7.87 -5.87 2.75
CA SER A 327 6.76 -6.67 2.24
C SER A 327 5.97 -5.93 1.13
N THR A 328 5.79 -4.62 1.27
CA THR A 328 5.15 -3.83 0.21
C THR A 328 6.09 -3.62 -0.98
N VAL A 329 7.37 -3.39 -0.75
CA VAL A 329 8.36 -3.22 -1.84
C VAL A 329 8.42 -4.48 -2.69
N ASP A 330 8.61 -5.65 -2.09
CA ASP A 330 8.75 -6.90 -2.84
C ASP A 330 7.47 -7.25 -3.62
N SER A 331 6.31 -6.96 -3.06
CA SER A 331 5.02 -7.10 -3.75
C SER A 331 4.92 -6.19 -4.97
N ASN A 332 5.36 -4.94 -4.86
CA ASN A 332 5.40 -4.00 -5.99
C ASN A 332 6.39 -4.47 -7.08
N LEU A 333 7.53 -5.06 -6.69
CA LEU A 333 8.48 -5.65 -7.64
C LEU A 333 7.82 -6.79 -8.43
N CYS A 334 7.09 -7.67 -7.75
CA CYS A 334 6.36 -8.76 -8.40
C CYS A 334 5.23 -8.25 -9.31
N ALA A 335 4.51 -7.23 -8.87
CA ALA A 335 3.44 -6.60 -9.63
C ALA A 335 3.98 -5.96 -10.93
N ALA A 336 5.04 -5.16 -10.85
CA ALA A 336 5.67 -4.56 -12.02
C ALA A 336 6.22 -5.62 -13.00
N ALA A 337 6.83 -6.67 -12.49
CA ALA A 337 7.30 -7.78 -13.30
C ALA A 337 6.15 -8.45 -14.05
N SER A 338 4.99 -8.67 -13.40
CA SER A 338 3.81 -9.25 -14.04
C SER A 338 3.23 -8.35 -15.13
N LEU A 339 3.18 -7.02 -14.90
CA LEU A 339 2.72 -6.03 -15.89
C LEU A 339 3.62 -6.03 -17.14
N THR A 340 4.93 -6.10 -16.95
CA THR A 340 5.89 -6.14 -18.06
C THR A 340 5.77 -7.43 -18.86
N THR A 341 5.62 -8.57 -18.17
CA THR A 341 5.39 -9.86 -18.83
C THR A 341 4.08 -9.88 -19.61
N ASP A 342 3.01 -9.33 -19.04
CA ASP A 342 1.75 -9.20 -19.76
C ASP A 342 1.89 -8.32 -21.01
N TRP A 343 2.69 -7.27 -20.93
CA TRP A 343 2.93 -6.37 -22.07
C TRP A 343 3.74 -7.01 -23.21
N LEU A 344 4.82 -7.70 -22.85
CA LEU A 344 5.79 -8.28 -23.81
C LEU A 344 5.39 -9.68 -24.30
N GLY A 345 4.50 -10.34 -23.56
CA GLY A 345 4.14 -11.75 -23.76
C GLY A 345 5.09 -12.73 -23.02
N ILE A 346 4.60 -13.95 -22.83
CA ILE A 346 5.37 -15.01 -22.17
C ILE A 346 6.32 -15.65 -23.20
N GLY A 347 7.62 -15.67 -22.90
CA GLY A 347 8.67 -16.24 -23.71
C GLY A 347 9.77 -16.87 -22.87
N LYS A 348 10.83 -17.38 -23.53
CA LYS A 348 11.96 -18.06 -22.87
C LYS A 348 12.67 -17.19 -21.82
N ASP A 349 12.73 -15.88 -22.04
CA ASP A 349 13.44 -14.93 -21.17
C ASP A 349 12.53 -14.21 -20.17
N THR A 350 11.28 -14.66 -19.97
CA THR A 350 10.29 -14.00 -19.13
C THR A 350 10.79 -13.73 -17.71
N VAL A 351 11.39 -14.71 -17.05
CA VAL A 351 11.90 -14.55 -15.68
C VAL A 351 13.07 -13.58 -15.63
N GLN A 352 13.95 -13.58 -16.62
CA GLN A 352 15.07 -12.65 -16.67
C GLN A 352 14.59 -11.21 -16.94
N THR A 353 13.65 -11.04 -17.85
CA THR A 353 12.98 -9.75 -18.10
C THR A 353 12.30 -9.24 -16.84
N SER A 354 11.60 -10.10 -16.12
CA SER A 354 10.98 -9.77 -14.82
C SER A 354 12.00 -9.25 -13.81
N ARG A 355 13.14 -9.90 -13.67
CA ARG A 355 14.23 -9.45 -12.78
C ARG A 355 14.80 -8.08 -13.19
N ARG A 356 14.94 -7.83 -14.50
CA ARG A 356 15.37 -6.52 -15.02
C ARG A 356 14.33 -5.44 -14.70
N THR A 357 13.05 -5.73 -14.89
CA THR A 357 11.93 -4.82 -14.52
C THR A 357 11.96 -4.46 -13.04
N MET A 358 12.15 -5.45 -12.15
CA MET A 358 12.29 -5.19 -10.72
C MET A 358 13.43 -4.21 -10.42
N LEU A 359 14.59 -4.38 -11.07
CA LEU A 359 15.72 -3.49 -10.88
C LEU A 359 15.44 -2.07 -11.42
N CYS A 360 14.86 -1.95 -12.62
CA CYS A 360 14.47 -0.65 -13.19
C CYS A 360 13.49 0.09 -12.28
N LEU A 361 12.47 -0.61 -11.75
CA LEU A 361 11.51 -0.03 -10.81
C LEU A 361 12.23 0.54 -9.57
N LEU A 362 13.14 -0.22 -8.98
CA LEU A 362 13.89 0.22 -7.80
C LEU A 362 14.74 1.45 -8.07
N ILE A 363 15.42 1.52 -9.21
CA ILE A 363 16.23 2.69 -9.60
C ILE A 363 15.35 3.95 -9.65
N VAL A 364 14.18 3.86 -10.30
CA VAL A 364 13.26 4.99 -10.40
C VAL A 364 12.66 5.34 -9.02
N ALA A 365 12.29 4.33 -8.23
CA ALA A 365 11.73 4.56 -6.89
C ALA A 365 12.75 5.19 -5.92
N ILE A 366 14.04 4.78 -5.98
CA ILE A 366 15.12 5.40 -5.21
C ILE A 366 15.28 6.87 -5.62
N ALA A 367 15.29 7.16 -6.92
CA ALA A 367 15.40 8.55 -7.40
C ALA A 367 14.26 9.41 -6.86
N ILE A 368 13.01 8.93 -6.92
CA ILE A 368 11.84 9.65 -6.39
C ILE A 368 11.94 9.80 -4.87
N ALA A 369 12.29 8.75 -4.12
CA ALA A 369 12.42 8.79 -2.67
C ALA A 369 13.45 9.82 -2.19
N ASN A 370 14.47 10.11 -2.99
CA ASN A 370 15.54 11.04 -2.69
C ASN A 370 15.27 12.49 -3.17
N ILE A 371 14.08 12.80 -3.72
CA ILE A 371 13.70 14.17 -4.03
C ILE A 371 13.52 14.97 -2.72
N PRO A 372 14.22 16.09 -2.53
CA PRO A 372 14.09 16.89 -1.32
C PRO A 372 12.67 17.42 -1.11
N GLY A 373 12.23 17.48 0.15
CA GLY A 373 10.93 18.05 0.52
C GLY A 373 9.73 17.12 0.36
N LEU A 374 9.86 15.93 -0.22
CA LEU A 374 8.78 14.96 -0.27
C LEU A 374 8.48 14.37 1.11
N THR A 375 7.20 14.25 1.43
CA THR A 375 6.72 13.58 2.65
C THR A 375 5.98 12.28 2.32
N VAL A 376 5.97 11.37 3.28
CA VAL A 376 5.23 10.10 3.17
C VAL A 376 3.75 10.36 2.93
N THR A 377 3.14 11.25 3.72
CA THR A 377 1.71 11.60 3.60
C THR A 377 1.37 12.24 2.26
N TYR A 378 2.25 13.14 1.74
CA TYR A 378 2.04 13.76 0.43
C TYR A 378 1.99 12.72 -0.70
N LEU A 379 3.01 11.86 -0.78
CA LEU A 379 3.08 10.81 -1.80
C LEU A 379 1.93 9.80 -1.65
N PHE A 380 1.60 9.45 -0.40
CA PHE A 380 0.53 8.52 -0.09
C PHE A 380 -0.84 9.01 -0.61
N LEU A 381 -1.21 10.23 -0.32
CA LEU A 381 -2.46 10.83 -0.80
C LEU A 381 -2.48 10.95 -2.33
N PHE A 382 -1.33 11.29 -2.93
CA PHE A 382 -1.19 11.40 -4.38
C PHE A 382 -1.45 10.08 -5.10
N TYR A 383 -0.74 9.02 -4.72
CA TYR A 383 -0.94 7.73 -5.38
C TYR A 383 -2.28 7.08 -4.99
N GLY A 384 -2.85 7.42 -3.84
CA GLY A 384 -4.22 7.04 -3.48
C GLY A 384 -5.23 7.59 -4.49
N THR A 385 -5.11 8.86 -4.87
CA THR A 385 -5.95 9.45 -5.92
C THR A 385 -5.64 8.88 -7.30
N LEU A 386 -4.37 8.56 -7.60
CA LEU A 386 -4.01 7.86 -8.83
C LEU A 386 -4.74 6.52 -8.97
N ARG A 387 -4.87 5.74 -7.89
CA ARG A 387 -5.66 4.49 -7.88
C ARG A 387 -7.12 4.71 -8.26
N ALA A 388 -7.69 5.83 -7.83
CA ALA A 388 -9.09 6.17 -8.06
C ALA A 388 -9.44 6.36 -9.54
N SER A 389 -8.47 6.67 -10.39
CA SER A 389 -8.67 6.88 -11.83
C SER A 389 -9.20 5.64 -12.58
N THR A 390 -8.91 4.44 -12.07
CA THR A 390 -9.35 3.19 -12.69
C THR A 390 -10.48 2.49 -11.92
N LEU A 391 -10.92 3.01 -10.76
CA LEU A 391 -11.91 2.35 -9.89
C LEU A 391 -13.23 2.08 -10.62
N LEU A 392 -13.95 3.12 -11.03
CA LEU A 392 -15.27 2.96 -11.64
C LEU A 392 -15.23 2.21 -12.97
N PRO A 393 -14.32 2.50 -13.92
CA PRO A 393 -14.20 1.71 -15.14
C PRO A 393 -13.96 0.22 -14.87
N THR A 394 -13.12 -0.13 -13.90
CA THR A 394 -12.86 -1.54 -13.53
C THR A 394 -14.10 -2.21 -12.93
N VAL A 395 -14.73 -1.57 -11.94
CA VAL A 395 -15.95 -2.07 -11.29
C VAL A 395 -17.05 -2.30 -12.33
N MET A 396 -17.29 -1.31 -13.17
CA MET A 396 -18.34 -1.36 -14.20
C MET A 396 -18.05 -2.42 -15.27
N THR A 397 -16.77 -2.60 -15.65
CA THR A 397 -16.36 -3.65 -16.60
C THR A 397 -16.61 -5.06 -16.04
N LEU A 398 -16.30 -5.27 -14.77
CA LEU A 398 -16.52 -6.56 -14.11
C LEU A 398 -17.99 -6.86 -13.87
N LEU A 399 -18.84 -5.85 -13.65
CA LEU A 399 -20.27 -6.01 -13.37
C LEU A 399 -21.15 -6.02 -14.63
N SER A 400 -20.72 -5.38 -15.71
CA SER A 400 -21.59 -5.10 -16.87
C SER A 400 -20.81 -5.22 -18.19
N LYS A 401 -21.55 -5.55 -19.27
CA LYS A 401 -21.03 -5.57 -20.63
C LYS A 401 -21.31 -4.27 -21.41
N LYS A 402 -21.80 -3.22 -20.75
CA LYS A 402 -22.29 -1.99 -21.40
C LYS A 402 -21.20 -0.99 -21.79
N LEU A 403 -19.99 -1.12 -21.24
CA LEU A 403 -18.88 -0.23 -21.60
C LEU A 403 -18.17 -0.69 -22.87
N THR A 404 -17.66 0.29 -23.62
CA THR A 404 -16.79 0.08 -24.79
C THR A 404 -15.35 0.42 -24.45
N GLY A 405 -14.38 -0.15 -25.21
CA GLY A 405 -12.96 0.16 -25.02
C GLY A 405 -12.64 1.66 -25.18
N LYS A 406 -13.31 2.35 -26.15
CA LYS A 406 -13.19 3.80 -26.31
C LYS A 406 -13.67 4.56 -25.07
N GLY A 407 -14.79 4.14 -24.49
CA GLY A 407 -15.35 4.75 -23.29
C GLY A 407 -14.45 4.56 -22.07
N VAL A 408 -13.96 3.35 -21.82
CA VAL A 408 -13.05 3.04 -20.72
C VAL A 408 -11.74 3.83 -20.85
N PHE A 409 -11.14 3.86 -22.03
CA PHE A 409 -9.93 4.63 -22.28
C PHE A 409 -10.14 6.12 -22.00
N ALA A 410 -11.22 6.72 -22.56
CA ALA A 410 -11.53 8.13 -22.37
C ALA A 410 -11.78 8.47 -20.89
N GLY A 411 -12.50 7.60 -20.15
CA GLY A 411 -12.78 7.79 -18.74
C GLY A 411 -11.51 7.82 -17.88
N VAL A 412 -10.65 6.82 -18.03
CA VAL A 412 -9.38 6.75 -17.28
C VAL A 412 -8.46 7.91 -17.67
N LEU A 413 -8.34 8.22 -18.95
CA LEU A 413 -7.51 9.33 -19.42
C LEU A 413 -8.00 10.68 -18.86
N THR A 414 -9.31 10.94 -18.85
CA THR A 414 -9.87 12.16 -18.26
C THR A 414 -9.56 12.25 -16.77
N ALA A 415 -9.69 11.16 -16.02
CA ALA A 415 -9.35 11.13 -14.61
C ALA A 415 -7.88 11.47 -14.36
N LEU A 416 -6.96 10.92 -15.18
CA LEU A 416 -5.52 11.19 -15.09
C LEU A 416 -5.15 12.62 -15.51
N CYS A 417 -5.79 13.16 -16.54
CA CYS A 417 -5.43 14.48 -17.10
C CYS A 417 -6.17 15.65 -16.45
N VAL A 418 -7.29 15.43 -15.78
CA VAL A 418 -8.10 16.48 -15.14
C VAL A 418 -8.15 16.29 -13.62
N GLY A 419 -8.68 15.17 -13.14
CA GLY A 419 -8.92 14.95 -11.72
C GLY A 419 -7.62 14.88 -10.91
N LEU A 420 -6.65 14.10 -11.38
CA LEU A 420 -5.37 13.95 -10.69
C LEU A 420 -4.56 15.25 -10.60
N PRO A 421 -4.43 16.10 -11.65
CA PRO A 421 -3.77 17.41 -11.54
C PRO A 421 -4.47 18.38 -10.58
N ILE A 422 -5.81 18.42 -10.53
CA ILE A 422 -6.55 19.22 -9.55
C ILE A 422 -6.18 18.77 -8.13
N PHE A 423 -6.18 17.47 -7.90
CA PHE A 423 -5.77 16.91 -6.61
C PHE A 423 -4.30 17.26 -6.27
N ALA A 424 -3.39 17.08 -7.24
CA ALA A 424 -1.97 17.38 -7.05
C ALA A 424 -1.75 18.83 -6.65
N TYR A 425 -2.42 19.77 -7.32
CA TYR A 425 -2.37 21.19 -6.96
C TYR A 425 -2.89 21.43 -5.53
N GLY A 426 -4.08 20.91 -5.19
CA GLY A 426 -4.63 21.07 -3.85
C GLY A 426 -3.77 20.43 -2.75
N ASN A 427 -3.09 19.32 -3.07
CA ASN A 427 -2.21 18.63 -2.16
C ASN A 427 -0.89 19.40 -1.94
N LEU A 428 -0.31 19.99 -3.01
CA LEU A 428 0.86 20.85 -2.93
C LEU A 428 0.58 22.16 -2.20
N ALA A 429 -0.54 22.81 -2.55
CA ALA A 429 -0.94 24.10 -1.95
C ALA A 429 -1.53 23.95 -0.53
N GLY A 430 -1.75 22.71 -0.05
CA GLY A 430 -2.35 22.47 1.26
C GLY A 430 -3.83 22.89 1.37
N ILE A 431 -4.58 22.98 0.25
CA ILE A 431 -5.97 23.45 0.23
C ILE A 431 -6.95 22.28 0.34
N PRO A 432 -7.61 22.05 1.52
CA PRO A 432 -8.45 20.89 1.77
C PRO A 432 -9.60 20.70 0.75
N ALA A 433 -10.31 21.78 0.43
CA ALA A 433 -11.44 21.73 -0.50
C ALA A 433 -11.00 21.31 -1.92
N VAL A 434 -9.83 21.80 -2.38
CA VAL A 434 -9.30 21.44 -3.71
C VAL A 434 -8.83 19.98 -3.73
N LYS A 435 -8.22 19.49 -2.64
CA LYS A 435 -7.88 18.06 -2.49
C LYS A 435 -9.13 17.17 -2.60
N ALA A 436 -10.17 17.51 -1.84
CA ALA A 436 -11.43 16.76 -1.87
C ALA A 436 -12.07 16.80 -3.26
N ALA A 437 -12.16 17.99 -3.87
CA ALA A 437 -12.70 18.16 -5.22
C ALA A 437 -11.90 17.36 -6.27
N GLY A 438 -10.57 17.39 -6.22
CA GLY A 438 -9.70 16.64 -7.12
C GLY A 438 -9.88 15.13 -7.01
N SER A 439 -9.97 14.60 -5.77
CA SER A 439 -10.22 13.17 -5.53
C SER A 439 -11.59 12.74 -6.09
N LEU A 440 -12.65 13.50 -5.79
CA LEU A 440 -13.99 13.22 -6.30
C LEU A 440 -14.05 13.33 -7.82
N THR A 441 -13.45 14.38 -8.39
CA THR A 441 -13.36 14.55 -9.85
C THR A 441 -12.66 13.36 -10.50
N THR A 442 -11.57 12.87 -9.91
CA THR A 442 -10.85 11.70 -10.45
C THR A 442 -11.76 10.46 -10.52
N VAL A 443 -12.47 10.15 -9.44
CA VAL A 443 -13.38 8.99 -9.42
C VAL A 443 -14.55 9.21 -10.38
N LEU A 444 -15.29 10.31 -10.20
CA LEU A 444 -16.54 10.53 -10.91
C LEU A 444 -16.32 10.70 -12.43
N SER A 445 -15.28 11.45 -12.84
CA SER A 445 -14.98 11.62 -14.26
C SER A 445 -14.61 10.30 -14.93
N SER A 446 -13.85 9.43 -14.23
CA SER A 446 -13.48 8.12 -14.78
C SER A 446 -14.69 7.29 -15.18
N GLY A 447 -15.74 7.28 -14.35
CA GLY A 447 -16.98 6.53 -14.60
C GLY A 447 -17.94 7.24 -15.56
N LEU A 448 -18.23 8.52 -15.32
CA LEU A 448 -19.19 9.29 -16.12
C LEU A 448 -18.76 9.40 -17.59
N VAL A 449 -17.48 9.76 -17.82
CA VAL A 449 -16.94 9.84 -19.19
C VAL A 449 -16.93 8.47 -19.86
N ALA A 450 -16.58 7.40 -19.09
CA ALA A 450 -16.64 6.04 -19.63
C ALA A 450 -18.07 5.67 -20.12
N ILE A 451 -19.11 6.01 -19.35
CA ILE A 451 -20.51 5.76 -19.74
C ILE A 451 -20.90 6.58 -20.96
N ILE A 452 -20.65 7.91 -20.93
CA ILE A 452 -21.07 8.84 -21.98
C ILE A 452 -20.41 8.48 -23.33
N ALA A 453 -19.07 8.25 -23.29
CA ALA A 453 -18.33 7.90 -24.51
C ALA A 453 -18.70 6.50 -25.03
N SER A 454 -19.09 5.56 -24.16
CA SER A 454 -19.59 4.25 -24.57
C SER A 454 -20.94 4.36 -25.26
N ARG A 455 -21.87 5.20 -24.76
CA ARG A 455 -23.20 5.41 -25.40
C ARG A 455 -23.08 6.05 -26.77
N LYS A 456 -22.15 6.99 -26.95
CA LYS A 456 -21.91 7.62 -28.27
C LYS A 456 -21.32 6.63 -29.28
N ALA A 457 -20.42 5.74 -28.83
CA ALA A 457 -19.79 4.75 -29.69
C ALA A 457 -20.75 3.62 -30.16
N VAL A 458 -21.86 3.39 -29.47
CA VAL A 458 -22.88 2.39 -29.84
C VAL A 458 -23.91 3.00 -30.82
N LYS A 459 -24.02 4.33 -30.84
CA LYS A 459 -24.94 5.05 -31.75
C LYS A 459 -24.29 5.46 -33.09
N ALA A 460 -22.97 5.43 -33.19
CA ALA A 460 -22.18 5.66 -34.39
C ALA A 460 -21.74 4.33 -35.03
#